data_c06017638622c69d1cf18739c30cc4fa
#
_entry.id   c06017638622c69d1cf18739c30cc4fa
#
_cell.length_a   1.000
_cell.length_b   1.000
_cell.length_c   1.000
_cell.angle_alpha   90.00
_cell.angle_beta   90.00
_cell.angle_gamma   90.00
#
_symmetry.space_group_name_H-M   'P 1'
#
loop_
_entity.id
_entity.type
_entity.pdbx_description
1 polymer ?
#
loop_
_entity_poly.entity_id
_entity_poly.type
_entity_poly.pdbx_seq_one_letter_code
_entity_poly.pdbx_strand_id
1 'polypeptide(L)'
;MGVHKSVAAWGAALVLGGCAAPVMDAAQPAPALPKQWPQAATATEADAALSQHWWRSFGSAELDSVVDRAQIQSWSVAEAAARVRQAAARWNQAGAALLSEVNGGMNATRNKSLSDGGDTAQNRFTASLSASYEVDFWGRNRAGRDAAQAAWKASVFDRDTVQLTVTAGAAQAWLHSVALHERVDIARLNLQSAERLVQLVESRARAGAASALELAQQKGLVASQRRSLLALQQQALDAQAALATLLGQAGGADVVTTSLLGLQMPAVGVGVPAQLLVRRPDIARAEAQLAAAHANVQVARAAMLPRLTLTGSVGTGDDRWQRMFDNPLYALAAGLTAPIFDAGRLAAGNELAMAQREELLATYRKTIIEAFADVQLALHAVTGVQAQAEAQSEELAQARKALSLAETRYRSGAESLLTLLDAQRTLYAAQDVAVQLRLAHLQAHVSLYKALGGGWDMAAAAAGDSGLNTQ
;
A
#
# COMPACT_ATOMS: atom_id res chain seq x y z
N MET A 1 -5.18 75.68 13.60
CA MET A 1 -5.06 74.62 12.54
C MET A 1 -3.78 73.81 12.73
N GLY A 2 -3.71 72.96 13.71
CA GLY A 2 -2.45 72.25 14.05
C GLY A 2 -2.57 70.94 14.81
N VAL A 3 -3.79 70.46 15.17
CA VAL A 3 -3.98 69.27 16.02
C VAL A 3 -4.44 68.03 15.29
N HIS A 4 -4.94 68.13 14.04
CA HIS A 4 -5.49 66.97 13.28
C HIS A 4 -4.47 66.14 12.47
N LYS A 5 -3.21 66.57 12.35
CA LYS A 5 -2.18 65.84 11.59
C LYS A 5 -1.39 64.80 12.44
N SER A 6 -1.44 64.88 13.75
CA SER A 6 -0.66 64.01 14.64
C SER A 6 -1.38 62.70 15.02
N VAL A 7 -2.70 62.64 14.93
CA VAL A 7 -3.47 61.44 15.28
C VAL A 7 -3.46 60.40 14.17
N ALA A 8 -3.36 60.78 12.91
CA ALA A 8 -3.30 59.86 11.79
C ALA A 8 -1.96 59.12 11.66
N ALA A 9 -0.86 59.70 12.14
CA ALA A 9 0.48 59.07 12.14
C ALA A 9 0.67 57.99 13.19
N TRP A 10 -0.03 58.10 14.32
CA TRP A 10 0.04 57.08 15.39
C TRP A 10 -0.83 55.85 15.15
N GLY A 11 -1.89 55.97 14.39
CA GLY A 11 -2.74 54.83 13.98
C GLY A 11 -2.05 53.86 12.99
N ALA A 12 -1.15 54.36 12.14
CA ALA A 12 -0.44 53.57 11.17
C ALA A 12 0.76 52.77 11.79
N ALA A 13 1.34 53.26 12.88
CA ALA A 13 2.49 52.60 13.56
C ALA A 13 2.09 51.40 14.43
N LEU A 14 0.85 51.33 14.92
CA LEU A 14 0.35 50.23 15.75
C LEU A 14 -0.05 48.96 14.98
N VAL A 15 -0.27 49.06 13.68
CA VAL A 15 -0.65 47.91 12.83
C VAL A 15 0.55 47.10 12.36
N LEU A 16 1.77 47.64 12.39
CA LEU A 16 2.99 46.97 11.90
C LEU A 16 3.74 46.18 12.97
N GLY A 17 3.34 46.29 14.26
CA GLY A 17 4.02 45.62 15.38
C GLY A 17 3.53 44.19 15.72
N GLY A 18 2.50 43.66 15.02
CA GLY A 18 1.77 42.45 15.42
C GLY A 18 2.16 41.14 14.75
N CYS A 19 3.11 41.14 13.83
CA CYS A 19 3.46 39.92 13.06
C CYS A 19 4.81 39.31 13.49
N ALA A 20 5.11 39.24 14.78
CA ALA A 20 6.10 38.29 15.26
C ALA A 20 5.45 36.91 15.27
N ALA A 21 5.60 36.16 14.18
CA ALA A 21 5.22 34.76 14.15
C ALA A 21 5.93 34.04 15.29
N PRO A 22 5.24 33.29 16.16
CA PRO A 22 5.92 32.46 17.13
C PRO A 22 6.84 31.51 16.35
N VAL A 23 8.14 31.59 16.66
CA VAL A 23 9.11 30.60 16.19
C VAL A 23 8.65 29.28 16.76
N MET A 24 8.05 28.49 15.92
CA MET A 24 7.68 27.11 16.27
C MET A 24 8.86 26.20 16.13
N ASP A 25 8.91 25.38 17.09
CA ASP A 25 9.30 23.99 17.09
C ASP A 25 10.64 23.70 17.76
N ALA A 26 10.53 23.34 19.02
CA ALA A 26 11.37 22.25 19.51
C ALA A 26 11.07 21.04 18.64
N ALA A 27 11.89 20.80 17.64
CA ALA A 27 11.83 19.60 16.83
C ALA A 27 11.84 18.41 17.80
N GLN A 28 10.69 17.74 17.96
CA GLN A 28 10.69 16.53 18.75
C GLN A 28 11.71 15.59 18.13
N PRO A 29 12.63 15.01 18.92
CA PRO A 29 13.72 14.21 18.36
C PRO A 29 13.17 13.07 17.52
N ALA A 30 13.83 12.81 16.39
CA ALA A 30 13.55 11.62 15.58
C ALA A 30 13.65 10.37 16.46
N PRO A 31 12.85 9.31 16.21
CA PRO A 31 12.96 8.07 16.97
C PRO A 31 14.41 7.59 16.96
N ALA A 32 14.94 7.22 18.13
CA ALA A 32 16.28 6.65 18.23
C ALA A 32 16.29 5.30 17.52
N LEU A 33 17.02 5.21 16.41
CA LEU A 33 17.12 3.98 15.61
C LEU A 33 18.27 3.12 16.15
N PRO A 34 18.08 1.77 16.24
CA PRO A 34 19.16 0.87 16.58
C PRO A 34 20.24 0.93 15.49
N LYS A 35 21.50 0.87 15.90
CA LYS A 35 22.63 0.91 14.96
C LYS A 35 22.84 -0.39 14.21
N GLN A 36 22.39 -1.50 14.78
CA GLN A 36 22.52 -2.86 14.24
C GLN A 36 21.29 -3.69 14.55
N TRP A 37 21.01 -4.68 13.73
CA TRP A 37 19.97 -5.66 14.02
C TRP A 37 20.42 -6.61 15.15
N PRO A 38 19.62 -6.85 16.19
CA PRO A 38 20.04 -7.68 17.33
C PRO A 38 20.46 -9.10 16.95
N GLN A 39 19.98 -9.63 15.83
CA GLN A 39 20.24 -11.00 15.35
C GLN A 39 21.18 -11.07 14.14
N ALA A 40 21.65 -9.96 13.62
CA ALA A 40 22.53 -9.92 12.44
C ALA A 40 23.99 -10.29 12.75
N ALA A 41 24.29 -10.89 13.90
CA ALA A 41 25.65 -11.29 14.28
C ALA A 41 26.31 -12.30 13.33
N THR A 42 25.57 -12.85 12.36
CA THR A 42 26.07 -13.79 11.34
C THR A 42 25.84 -13.33 9.89
N ALA A 43 25.16 -12.21 9.68
CA ALA A 43 25.02 -11.67 8.32
C ALA A 43 26.33 -10.98 7.95
N THR A 44 27.14 -11.64 7.12
CA THR A 44 28.28 -11.04 6.42
C THR A 44 27.84 -9.69 5.88
N GLU A 45 28.71 -8.66 6.01
CA GLU A 45 28.58 -7.31 5.46
C GLU A 45 28.52 -7.29 3.90
N ALA A 46 27.97 -8.30 3.29
CA ALA A 46 27.67 -8.27 1.89
C ALA A 46 26.57 -7.23 1.68
N ASP A 47 26.97 -6.07 1.21
CA ASP A 47 26.16 -5.01 0.62
C ASP A 47 25.48 -5.55 -0.66
N ALA A 48 24.79 -6.68 -0.52
CA ALA A 48 24.00 -7.26 -1.58
C ALA A 48 22.80 -6.35 -1.74
N ALA A 49 22.91 -5.42 -2.71
CA ALA A 49 21.76 -4.66 -3.17
C ALA A 49 20.60 -5.64 -3.36
N LEU A 50 19.51 -5.43 -2.61
CA LEU A 50 18.33 -6.26 -2.75
C LEU A 50 17.88 -6.18 -4.21
N SER A 51 17.86 -7.32 -4.91
CA SER A 51 17.40 -7.36 -6.29
C SER A 51 15.94 -6.94 -6.37
N GLN A 52 15.62 -6.07 -7.33
CA GLN A 52 14.22 -5.73 -7.64
C GLN A 52 13.39 -6.95 -8.04
N HIS A 53 14.06 -8.04 -8.50
CA HIS A 53 13.46 -9.30 -8.90
C HIS A 53 13.81 -10.42 -7.90
N TRP A 54 13.71 -10.14 -6.60
CA TRP A 54 14.10 -11.05 -5.52
C TRP A 54 13.43 -12.43 -5.59
N TRP A 55 12.22 -12.53 -6.14
CA TRP A 55 11.50 -13.81 -6.27
C TRP A 55 12.18 -14.82 -7.17
N ARG A 56 13.02 -14.37 -8.10
CA ARG A 56 13.82 -15.26 -8.96
C ARG A 56 14.83 -16.10 -8.18
N SER A 57 15.24 -15.64 -7.01
CA SER A 57 16.15 -16.37 -6.13
C SER A 57 15.57 -17.67 -5.55
N PHE A 58 14.25 -17.86 -5.63
CA PHE A 58 13.60 -19.13 -5.28
C PHE A 58 13.77 -20.22 -6.35
N GLY A 59 14.26 -19.88 -7.55
CA GLY A 59 14.59 -20.84 -8.61
C GLY A 59 13.38 -21.47 -9.31
N SER A 60 12.24 -20.79 -9.36
CA SER A 60 11.02 -21.29 -10.02
C SER A 60 10.55 -20.36 -11.14
N ALA A 61 10.59 -20.85 -12.38
CA ALA A 61 10.07 -20.12 -13.54
C ALA A 61 8.55 -19.88 -13.45
N GLU A 62 7.81 -20.78 -12.78
CA GLU A 62 6.38 -20.60 -12.58
C GLU A 62 6.11 -19.44 -11.58
N LEU A 63 6.86 -19.37 -10.48
CA LEU A 63 6.80 -18.24 -9.56
C LEU A 63 7.11 -16.92 -10.27
N ASP A 64 8.16 -16.89 -11.10
CA ASP A 64 8.52 -15.72 -11.89
C ASP A 64 7.34 -15.26 -12.76
N SER A 65 6.73 -16.19 -13.52
CA SER A 65 5.56 -15.89 -14.35
C SER A 65 4.35 -15.42 -13.55
N VAL A 66 4.10 -16.00 -12.37
CA VAL A 66 2.99 -15.59 -11.49
C VAL A 66 3.19 -14.17 -10.99
N VAL A 67 4.39 -13.84 -10.51
CA VAL A 67 4.70 -12.49 -10.01
C VAL A 67 4.67 -11.46 -11.14
N ASP A 68 5.26 -11.76 -12.29
CA ASP A 68 5.23 -10.86 -13.46
C ASP A 68 3.78 -10.56 -13.90
N ARG A 69 2.93 -11.60 -13.95
CA ARG A 69 1.49 -11.42 -14.24
C ARG A 69 0.79 -10.57 -13.17
N ALA A 70 1.06 -10.82 -11.89
CA ALA A 70 0.46 -10.04 -10.80
C ALA A 70 0.81 -8.55 -10.89
N GLN A 71 2.06 -8.22 -11.23
CA GLN A 71 2.49 -6.83 -11.40
C GLN A 71 1.80 -6.12 -12.56
N ILE A 72 1.52 -6.85 -13.65
CA ILE A 72 0.93 -6.27 -14.88
C ILE A 72 -0.61 -6.27 -14.83
N GLN A 73 -1.23 -7.33 -14.31
CA GLN A 73 -2.67 -7.59 -14.44
C GLN A 73 -3.47 -7.27 -13.18
N SER A 74 -2.81 -7.01 -12.04
CA SER A 74 -3.51 -6.72 -10.79
C SER A 74 -4.32 -5.42 -10.87
N TRP A 75 -5.61 -5.51 -10.59
CA TRP A 75 -6.50 -4.36 -10.51
C TRP A 75 -6.13 -3.40 -9.39
N SER A 76 -5.51 -3.88 -8.32
CA SER A 76 -5.00 -3.01 -7.24
C SER A 76 -3.86 -2.11 -7.74
N VAL A 77 -2.96 -2.63 -8.56
CA VAL A 77 -1.88 -1.85 -9.18
C VAL A 77 -2.46 -0.85 -10.19
N ALA A 78 -3.42 -1.29 -11.03
CA ALA A 78 -4.11 -0.41 -11.97
C ALA A 78 -4.87 0.73 -11.27
N GLU A 79 -5.54 0.45 -10.16
CA GLU A 79 -6.21 1.45 -9.32
C GLU A 79 -5.19 2.46 -8.76
N ALA A 80 -4.08 2.00 -8.19
CA ALA A 80 -3.02 2.86 -7.67
C ALA A 80 -2.43 3.76 -8.79
N ALA A 81 -2.19 3.21 -9.98
CA ALA A 81 -1.74 3.98 -11.15
C ALA A 81 -2.77 5.05 -11.58
N ALA A 82 -4.07 4.76 -11.47
CA ALA A 82 -5.11 5.75 -11.73
C ALA A 82 -5.11 6.89 -10.69
N ARG A 83 -4.86 6.57 -9.40
CA ARG A 83 -4.70 7.58 -8.35
C ARG A 83 -3.51 8.51 -8.61
N VAL A 84 -2.39 7.98 -9.13
CA VAL A 84 -1.24 8.81 -9.54
C VAL A 84 -1.66 9.81 -10.62
N ARG A 85 -2.39 9.38 -11.66
CA ARG A 85 -2.89 10.28 -12.70
C ARG A 85 -3.86 11.34 -12.16
N GLN A 86 -4.73 10.99 -11.22
CA GLN A 86 -5.62 11.94 -10.54
C GLN A 86 -4.82 13.00 -9.76
N ALA A 87 -3.80 12.57 -9.01
CA ALA A 87 -2.95 13.47 -8.24
C ALA A 87 -2.13 14.39 -9.16
N ALA A 88 -1.61 13.89 -10.29
CA ALA A 88 -0.94 14.68 -11.31
C ALA A 88 -1.87 15.76 -11.91
N ALA A 89 -3.11 15.40 -12.22
CA ALA A 89 -4.10 16.37 -12.71
C ALA A 89 -4.41 17.47 -11.68
N ARG A 90 -4.50 17.11 -10.38
CA ARG A 90 -4.67 18.10 -9.30
C ARG A 90 -3.46 19.01 -9.15
N TRP A 91 -2.25 18.49 -9.30
CA TRP A 91 -1.04 19.30 -9.29
C TRP A 91 -1.03 20.30 -10.45
N ASN A 92 -1.36 19.88 -11.68
CA ASN A 92 -1.51 20.76 -12.83
C ASN A 92 -2.59 21.82 -12.59
N GLN A 93 -3.73 21.44 -12.02
CA GLN A 93 -4.82 22.36 -11.66
C GLN A 93 -4.37 23.40 -10.62
N ALA A 94 -3.61 22.97 -9.59
CA ALA A 94 -3.04 23.89 -8.61
C ALA A 94 -2.00 24.84 -9.23
N GLY A 95 -1.23 24.38 -10.21
CA GLY A 95 -0.29 25.19 -10.99
C GLY A 95 -0.98 26.26 -11.83
N ALA A 96 -2.17 25.98 -12.34
CA ALA A 96 -2.95 26.95 -13.13
C ALA A 96 -3.33 28.19 -12.32
N ALA A 97 -3.47 28.09 -10.99
CA ALA A 97 -3.73 29.23 -10.11
C ALA A 97 -2.59 30.29 -10.07
N LEU A 98 -1.41 29.94 -10.58
CA LEU A 98 -0.27 30.85 -10.73
C LEU A 98 -0.30 31.65 -12.05
N LEU A 99 -1.23 31.36 -12.94
CA LEU A 99 -1.41 32.00 -14.23
C LEU A 99 -2.68 32.83 -14.24
N SER A 100 -2.78 33.71 -15.22
CA SER A 100 -3.99 34.49 -15.43
C SER A 100 -5.12 33.62 -15.98
N GLU A 101 -6.31 33.75 -15.39
CA GLU A 101 -7.52 33.15 -15.92
C GLU A 101 -8.14 34.11 -16.95
N VAL A 102 -8.47 33.61 -18.14
CA VAL A 102 -9.11 34.37 -19.20
C VAL A 102 -10.49 33.79 -19.49
N ASN A 103 -11.51 34.61 -19.34
CA ASN A 103 -12.90 34.26 -19.56
C ASN A 103 -13.55 35.12 -20.65
N GLY A 104 -14.27 34.48 -21.58
CA GLY A 104 -15.11 35.14 -22.57
C GLY A 104 -16.58 34.97 -22.21
N GLY A 105 -17.35 36.05 -22.28
CA GLY A 105 -18.78 36.04 -22.00
C GLY A 105 -19.58 36.81 -23.00
N MET A 106 -20.77 36.33 -23.35
CA MET A 106 -21.79 37.05 -24.08
C MET A 106 -23.08 37.02 -23.26
N ASN A 107 -23.71 38.16 -23.09
CA ASN A 107 -24.95 38.29 -22.34
C ASN A 107 -25.99 39.11 -23.08
N ALA A 108 -27.24 38.68 -23.07
CA ALA A 108 -28.38 39.41 -23.58
C ALA A 108 -29.40 39.55 -22.42
N THR A 109 -29.70 40.78 -22.05
CA THR A 109 -30.66 41.06 -20.98
C THR A 109 -31.79 41.92 -21.54
N ARG A 110 -33.02 41.65 -21.08
CA ARG A 110 -34.19 42.46 -21.30
C ARG A 110 -34.81 42.84 -19.98
N ASN A 111 -34.75 44.09 -19.62
CA ASN A 111 -35.32 44.63 -18.40
C ASN A 111 -36.57 45.43 -18.72
N LYS A 112 -37.68 45.18 -18.06
CA LYS A 112 -38.92 45.95 -18.13
C LYS A 112 -39.33 46.35 -16.72
N SER A 113 -39.51 47.63 -16.43
CA SER A 113 -40.09 48.08 -15.16
C SER A 113 -41.59 47.73 -15.14
N LEU A 114 -42.06 47.16 -14.05
CA LEU A 114 -43.50 46.88 -13.84
C LEU A 114 -44.22 47.96 -13.01
N SER A 115 -43.53 49.07 -12.71
CA SER A 115 -44.16 50.20 -12.00
C SER A 115 -44.98 51.07 -12.97
N ASP A 116 -46.13 51.54 -12.50
CA ASP A 116 -47.07 52.41 -13.25
C ASP A 116 -46.35 53.64 -13.80
N GLY A 117 -46.21 53.75 -15.13
CA GLY A 117 -45.71 54.94 -15.85
C GLY A 117 -44.54 54.72 -16.81
N GLY A 118 -43.96 53.55 -16.89
CA GLY A 118 -42.81 53.32 -17.79
C GLY A 118 -42.92 52.04 -18.61
N ASP A 119 -43.49 52.07 -19.79
CA ASP A 119 -43.61 50.91 -20.70
C ASP A 119 -42.35 50.73 -21.61
N THR A 120 -41.16 51.11 -21.16
CA THR A 120 -39.94 50.94 -21.93
C THR A 120 -39.15 49.71 -21.49
N ALA A 121 -39.26 48.65 -22.28
CA ALA A 121 -38.35 47.52 -22.15
C ALA A 121 -36.98 47.93 -22.73
N GLN A 122 -35.93 47.76 -21.93
CA GLN A 122 -34.52 47.97 -22.36
C GLN A 122 -33.89 46.61 -22.67
N ASN A 123 -33.42 46.45 -23.88
CA ASN A 123 -32.56 45.35 -24.26
C ASN A 123 -31.11 45.77 -24.07
N ARG A 124 -30.25 44.83 -23.66
CA ARG A 124 -28.81 45.03 -23.61
C ARG A 124 -28.10 43.81 -24.10
N PHE A 125 -27.27 43.93 -25.10
CA PHE A 125 -26.40 42.89 -25.62
C PHE A 125 -24.97 43.28 -25.30
N THR A 126 -24.22 42.36 -24.62
CA THR A 126 -22.84 42.61 -24.26
C THR A 126 -21.96 41.40 -24.63
N ALA A 127 -20.77 41.69 -25.13
CA ALA A 127 -19.70 40.70 -25.29
C ALA A 127 -18.47 41.20 -24.54
N SER A 128 -17.80 40.34 -23.79
CA SER A 128 -16.61 40.68 -23.02
C SER A 128 -15.60 39.57 -22.97
N LEU A 129 -14.33 39.96 -22.94
CA LEU A 129 -13.19 39.11 -22.61
C LEU A 129 -12.55 39.70 -21.36
N SER A 130 -12.38 38.89 -20.31
CA SER A 130 -11.78 39.33 -19.05
C SER A 130 -10.61 38.41 -18.66
N ALA A 131 -9.53 39.04 -18.22
CA ALA A 131 -8.39 38.36 -17.64
C ALA A 131 -8.30 38.75 -16.16
N SER A 132 -8.09 37.74 -15.27
CA SER A 132 -7.91 37.96 -13.86
C SER A 132 -6.63 37.24 -13.37
N TYR A 133 -5.84 37.95 -12.56
CA TYR A 133 -4.60 37.40 -11.98
C TYR A 133 -4.48 37.79 -10.52
N GLU A 134 -4.33 36.79 -9.65
CA GLU A 134 -3.99 37.02 -8.25
C GLU A 134 -2.46 37.08 -8.10
N VAL A 135 -1.98 38.27 -7.68
CA VAL A 135 -0.54 38.42 -7.37
C VAL A 135 -0.19 37.66 -6.13
N ASP A 136 0.57 36.58 -6.29
CA ASP A 136 0.93 35.66 -5.19
C ASP A 136 2.04 36.25 -4.28
N PHE A 137 1.76 37.39 -3.66
CA PHE A 137 2.72 38.13 -2.83
C PHE A 137 3.14 37.32 -1.59
N TRP A 138 2.17 36.66 -0.98
CA TRP A 138 2.37 35.87 0.25
C TRP A 138 2.68 34.41 0.00
N GLY A 139 2.72 33.97 -1.23
CA GLY A 139 3.04 32.61 -1.63
C GLY A 139 1.91 31.61 -1.42
N ARG A 140 0.65 32.05 -1.32
CA ARG A 140 -0.51 31.16 -1.12
C ARG A 140 -0.67 30.16 -2.26
N ASN A 141 -0.63 30.65 -3.49
CA ASN A 141 -0.83 29.82 -4.69
C ASN A 141 0.39 28.93 -4.94
N ARG A 142 1.60 29.45 -4.72
CA ARG A 142 2.84 28.64 -4.77
C ARG A 142 2.81 27.51 -3.73
N ALA A 143 2.46 27.80 -2.49
CA ALA A 143 2.33 26.79 -1.44
C ALA A 143 1.23 25.77 -1.77
N GLY A 144 0.12 26.19 -2.38
CA GLY A 144 -0.93 25.29 -2.84
C GLY A 144 -0.45 24.32 -3.94
N ARG A 145 0.31 24.83 -4.91
CA ARG A 145 0.96 24.00 -5.94
C ARG A 145 1.96 23.02 -5.32
N ASP A 146 2.79 23.49 -4.39
CA ASP A 146 3.80 22.69 -3.74
C ASP A 146 3.17 21.57 -2.85
N ALA A 147 2.04 21.89 -2.18
CA ALA A 147 1.24 20.89 -1.47
C ALA A 147 0.69 19.82 -2.42
N ALA A 148 0.15 20.23 -3.58
CA ALA A 148 -0.38 19.31 -4.58
C ALA A 148 0.74 18.47 -5.22
N GLN A 149 1.93 19.03 -5.44
CA GLN A 149 3.11 18.30 -5.92
C GLN A 149 3.57 17.25 -4.91
N ALA A 150 3.65 17.60 -3.62
CA ALA A 150 4.00 16.65 -2.58
C ALA A 150 2.96 15.53 -2.44
N ALA A 151 1.67 15.85 -2.57
CA ALA A 151 0.59 14.87 -2.59
C ALA A 151 0.66 13.94 -3.82
N TRP A 152 1.07 14.47 -4.99
CA TRP A 152 1.34 13.64 -6.16
C TRP A 152 2.52 12.69 -5.93
N LYS A 153 3.64 13.15 -5.39
CA LYS A 153 4.75 12.28 -4.99
C LYS A 153 4.31 11.19 -4.01
N ALA A 154 3.50 11.56 -3.00
CA ALA A 154 2.95 10.58 -2.06
C ALA A 154 2.12 9.51 -2.78
N SER A 155 1.36 9.85 -3.82
CA SER A 155 0.58 8.87 -4.61
C SER A 155 1.47 7.96 -5.47
N VAL A 156 2.63 8.44 -5.94
CA VAL A 156 3.63 7.62 -6.64
C VAL A 156 4.20 6.57 -5.68
N PHE A 157 4.63 6.97 -4.49
CA PHE A 157 5.12 6.05 -3.47
C PHE A 157 4.04 5.10 -2.93
N ASP A 158 2.77 5.53 -2.91
CA ASP A 158 1.64 4.64 -2.60
C ASP A 158 1.49 3.53 -3.65
N ARG A 159 1.57 3.86 -4.94
CA ARG A 159 1.59 2.87 -6.04
C ARG A 159 2.73 1.86 -5.86
N ASP A 160 3.93 2.32 -5.53
CA ASP A 160 5.09 1.46 -5.35
C ASP A 160 4.91 0.54 -4.12
N THR A 161 4.29 1.06 -3.04
CA THR A 161 3.90 0.27 -1.86
C THR A 161 2.88 -0.81 -2.21
N VAL A 162 1.88 -0.48 -3.03
CA VAL A 162 0.87 -1.43 -3.53
C VAL A 162 1.53 -2.49 -4.39
N GLN A 163 2.41 -2.11 -5.31
CA GLN A 163 3.14 -3.03 -6.17
C GLN A 163 3.99 -4.02 -5.36
N LEU A 164 4.75 -3.54 -4.37
CA LEU A 164 5.52 -4.39 -3.46
C LEU A 164 4.62 -5.37 -2.69
N THR A 165 3.46 -4.88 -2.23
CA THR A 165 2.50 -5.71 -1.49
C THR A 165 1.86 -6.77 -2.37
N VAL A 166 1.49 -6.44 -3.60
CA VAL A 166 0.94 -7.38 -4.59
C VAL A 166 1.98 -8.43 -4.98
N THR A 167 3.22 -8.01 -5.23
CA THR A 167 4.35 -8.93 -5.53
C THR A 167 4.55 -9.95 -4.42
N ALA A 168 4.68 -9.50 -3.17
CA ALA A 168 4.86 -10.39 -2.04
C ALA A 168 3.61 -11.27 -1.79
N GLY A 169 2.41 -10.69 -1.93
CA GLY A 169 1.14 -11.42 -1.80
C GLY A 169 0.98 -12.53 -2.85
N ALA A 170 1.33 -12.27 -4.11
CA ALA A 170 1.29 -13.25 -5.18
C ALA A 170 2.28 -14.41 -4.92
N ALA A 171 3.51 -14.09 -4.50
CA ALA A 171 4.50 -15.10 -4.13
C ALA A 171 4.03 -15.97 -2.97
N GLN A 172 3.49 -15.37 -1.89
CA GLN A 172 2.96 -16.10 -0.74
C GLN A 172 1.76 -16.99 -1.12
N ALA A 173 0.84 -16.49 -1.93
CA ALA A 173 -0.34 -17.24 -2.37
C ALA A 173 0.05 -18.42 -3.27
N TRP A 174 1.03 -18.23 -4.18
CA TRP A 174 1.54 -19.31 -5.01
C TRP A 174 2.23 -20.38 -4.15
N LEU A 175 3.13 -20.01 -3.23
CA LEU A 175 3.76 -20.92 -2.28
C LEU A 175 2.74 -21.72 -1.47
N HIS A 176 1.67 -21.07 -1.02
CA HIS A 176 0.58 -21.70 -0.30
C HIS A 176 -0.16 -22.73 -1.17
N SER A 177 -0.44 -22.41 -2.43
CA SER A 177 -1.07 -23.33 -3.38
C SER A 177 -0.20 -24.55 -3.65
N VAL A 178 1.12 -24.37 -3.84
CA VAL A 178 2.07 -25.48 -4.02
C VAL A 178 2.10 -26.38 -2.77
N ALA A 179 2.14 -25.78 -1.58
CA ALA A 179 2.10 -26.54 -0.33
C ALA A 179 0.84 -27.38 -0.17
N LEU A 180 -0.32 -26.83 -0.56
CA LEU A 180 -1.59 -27.56 -0.52
C LEU A 180 -1.62 -28.72 -1.51
N HIS A 181 -1.05 -28.58 -2.71
CA HIS A 181 -0.90 -29.69 -3.66
C HIS A 181 -0.03 -30.78 -3.05
N GLU A 182 1.13 -30.45 -2.48
CA GLU A 182 2.01 -31.41 -1.82
C GLU A 182 1.29 -32.15 -0.66
N ARG A 183 0.54 -31.43 0.17
CA ARG A 183 -0.27 -31.99 1.26
C ARG A 183 -1.38 -32.90 0.75
N VAL A 184 -2.05 -32.56 -0.35
CA VAL A 184 -3.05 -33.42 -1.02
C VAL A 184 -2.42 -34.71 -1.48
N ASP A 185 -1.24 -34.67 -2.10
CA ASP A 185 -0.54 -35.86 -2.57
C ASP A 185 -0.09 -36.77 -1.41
N ILE A 186 0.46 -36.16 -0.34
CA ILE A 186 0.80 -36.90 0.88
C ILE A 186 -0.46 -37.56 1.50
N ALA A 187 -1.56 -36.81 1.62
CA ALA A 187 -2.82 -37.34 2.17
C ALA A 187 -3.40 -38.46 1.30
N ARG A 188 -3.25 -38.41 -0.01
CA ARG A 188 -3.64 -39.49 -0.93
C ARG A 188 -2.80 -40.76 -0.69
N LEU A 189 -1.48 -40.63 -0.55
CA LEU A 189 -0.58 -41.73 -0.22
C LEU A 189 -0.88 -42.33 1.17
N ASN A 190 -1.19 -41.49 2.14
CA ASN A 190 -1.56 -41.90 3.48
C ASN A 190 -2.89 -42.67 3.47
N LEU A 191 -3.89 -42.22 2.73
CA LEU A 191 -5.15 -42.94 2.56
C LEU A 191 -4.92 -44.31 1.91
N GLN A 192 -4.13 -44.40 0.83
CA GLN A 192 -3.79 -45.66 0.18
C GLN A 192 -3.05 -46.63 1.14
N SER A 193 -2.16 -46.10 1.98
CA SER A 193 -1.45 -46.88 2.99
C SER A 193 -2.43 -47.45 4.05
N ALA A 194 -3.34 -46.59 4.55
CA ALA A 194 -4.35 -47.02 5.50
C ALA A 194 -5.33 -48.05 4.91
N GLU A 195 -5.72 -47.92 3.65
CA GLU A 195 -6.59 -48.88 2.95
C GLU A 195 -5.90 -50.24 2.73
N ARG A 196 -4.59 -50.26 2.38
CA ARG A 196 -3.84 -51.51 2.31
C ARG A 196 -3.80 -52.26 3.66
N LEU A 197 -3.70 -51.51 4.78
CA LEU A 197 -3.70 -52.13 6.11
C LEU A 197 -5.09 -52.62 6.53
N VAL A 198 -6.19 -51.98 6.08
CA VAL A 198 -7.54 -52.58 6.28
C VAL A 198 -7.61 -53.98 5.67
N GLN A 199 -7.09 -54.15 4.43
CA GLN A 199 -7.12 -55.44 3.74
C GLN A 199 -6.34 -56.50 4.53
N LEU A 200 -5.19 -56.14 5.12
CA LEU A 200 -4.42 -57.01 5.99
C LEU A 200 -5.19 -57.39 7.27
N VAL A 201 -5.81 -56.39 7.95
CA VAL A 201 -6.59 -56.62 9.18
C VAL A 201 -7.83 -57.49 8.88
N GLU A 202 -8.52 -57.25 7.76
CA GLU A 202 -9.67 -58.06 7.29
C GLU A 202 -9.27 -59.54 7.05
N SER A 203 -8.11 -59.74 6.43
CA SER A 203 -7.59 -61.09 6.22
C SER A 203 -7.29 -61.82 7.53
N ARG A 204 -6.68 -61.15 8.50
CA ARG A 204 -6.42 -61.67 9.84
C ARG A 204 -7.70 -61.92 10.63
N ALA A 205 -8.69 -61.03 10.52
CA ALA A 205 -9.99 -61.21 11.18
C ALA A 205 -10.73 -62.43 10.62
N ARG A 206 -10.72 -62.68 9.32
CA ARG A 206 -11.27 -63.87 8.70
C ARG A 206 -10.57 -65.16 9.15
N ALA A 207 -9.28 -65.09 9.43
CA ALA A 207 -8.48 -66.18 9.98
C ALA A 207 -8.61 -66.37 11.52
N GLY A 208 -9.43 -65.53 12.18
CA GLY A 208 -9.57 -65.54 13.65
C GLY A 208 -8.38 -64.90 14.40
N ALA A 209 -7.45 -64.28 13.70
CA ALA A 209 -6.22 -63.70 14.24
C ALA A 209 -6.29 -62.19 14.51
N ALA A 210 -7.46 -61.54 14.28
CA ALA A 210 -7.75 -60.18 14.65
C ALA A 210 -9.21 -60.05 15.09
N SER A 211 -9.49 -59.09 15.99
CA SER A 211 -10.82 -58.86 16.54
C SER A 211 -11.66 -57.91 15.64
N ALA A 212 -13.00 -57.98 15.83
CA ALA A 212 -13.91 -57.01 15.20
C ALA A 212 -13.61 -55.54 15.63
N LEU A 213 -13.09 -55.36 16.85
CA LEU A 213 -12.64 -54.04 17.35
C LEU A 213 -11.47 -53.53 16.54
N GLU A 214 -10.46 -54.32 16.28
CA GLU A 214 -9.28 -53.95 15.48
C GLU A 214 -9.69 -53.54 14.06
N LEU A 215 -10.60 -54.31 13.43
CA LEU A 215 -11.11 -53.98 12.11
C LEU A 215 -11.88 -52.63 12.11
N ALA A 216 -12.72 -52.40 13.12
CA ALA A 216 -13.45 -51.14 13.26
C ALA A 216 -12.51 -49.94 13.45
N GLN A 217 -11.45 -50.08 14.28
CA GLN A 217 -10.44 -49.07 14.52
C GLN A 217 -9.69 -48.69 13.22
N GLN A 218 -9.26 -49.69 12.45
CA GLN A 218 -8.57 -49.43 11.18
C GLN A 218 -9.50 -48.80 10.13
N LYS A 219 -10.76 -49.23 10.02
CA LYS A 219 -11.75 -48.60 9.15
C LYS A 219 -12.04 -47.13 9.58
N GLY A 220 -12.04 -46.89 10.89
CA GLY A 220 -12.16 -45.53 11.44
C GLY A 220 -10.99 -44.63 11.00
N LEU A 221 -9.76 -45.14 11.00
CA LEU A 221 -8.60 -44.40 10.50
C LEU A 221 -8.72 -44.07 9.00
N VAL A 222 -9.12 -45.07 8.17
CA VAL A 222 -9.37 -44.84 6.74
C VAL A 222 -10.42 -43.74 6.52
N ALA A 223 -11.54 -43.78 7.22
CA ALA A 223 -12.56 -42.73 7.14
C ALA A 223 -12.02 -41.35 7.53
N SER A 224 -11.18 -41.29 8.56
CA SER A 224 -10.51 -40.03 8.96
C SER A 224 -9.54 -39.52 7.88
N GLN A 225 -8.72 -40.38 7.28
CA GLN A 225 -7.80 -40.00 6.23
C GLN A 225 -8.56 -39.50 4.95
N ARG A 226 -9.66 -40.18 4.60
CA ARG A 226 -10.53 -39.75 3.47
C ARG A 226 -11.12 -38.38 3.74
N ARG A 227 -11.63 -38.08 4.92
CA ARG A 227 -12.11 -36.77 5.31
C ARG A 227 -11.03 -35.70 5.23
N SER A 228 -9.80 -36.01 5.72
CA SER A 228 -8.64 -35.11 5.65
C SER A 228 -8.25 -34.80 4.20
N LEU A 229 -8.21 -35.80 3.32
CA LEU A 229 -7.93 -35.59 1.89
C LEU A 229 -8.95 -34.67 1.24
N LEU A 230 -10.26 -34.89 1.47
CA LEU A 230 -11.32 -34.03 0.91
C LEU A 230 -11.20 -32.59 1.41
N ALA A 231 -10.89 -32.39 2.70
CA ALA A 231 -10.68 -31.04 3.25
C ALA A 231 -9.46 -30.33 2.61
N LEU A 232 -8.35 -31.02 2.38
CA LEU A 232 -7.17 -30.47 1.71
C LEU A 232 -7.43 -30.16 0.24
N GLN A 233 -8.21 -30.98 -0.46
CA GLN A 233 -8.63 -30.71 -1.83
C GLN A 233 -9.46 -29.42 -1.93
N GLN A 234 -10.41 -29.21 -1.00
CA GLN A 234 -11.15 -27.97 -0.93
C GLN A 234 -10.22 -26.77 -0.68
N GLN A 235 -9.32 -26.86 0.31
CA GLN A 235 -8.35 -25.79 0.60
C GLN A 235 -7.47 -25.46 -0.61
N ALA A 236 -7.07 -26.47 -1.40
CA ALA A 236 -6.30 -26.24 -2.61
C ALA A 236 -7.09 -25.44 -3.67
N LEU A 237 -8.37 -25.75 -3.86
CA LEU A 237 -9.24 -24.97 -4.75
C LEU A 237 -9.44 -23.54 -4.25
N ASP A 238 -9.64 -23.35 -2.95
CA ASP A 238 -9.79 -22.03 -2.33
C ASP A 238 -8.51 -21.19 -2.50
N ALA A 239 -7.33 -21.82 -2.35
CA ALA A 239 -6.04 -21.15 -2.57
C ALA A 239 -5.82 -20.75 -4.03
N GLN A 240 -6.22 -21.59 -4.99
CA GLN A 240 -6.19 -21.26 -6.41
C GLN A 240 -7.09 -20.08 -6.76
N ALA A 241 -8.29 -20.00 -6.17
CA ALA A 241 -9.19 -18.87 -6.33
C ALA A 241 -8.62 -17.58 -5.72
N ALA A 242 -7.98 -17.67 -4.55
CA ALA A 242 -7.30 -16.54 -3.92
C ALA A 242 -6.12 -16.02 -4.77
N LEU A 243 -5.31 -16.93 -5.34
CA LEU A 243 -4.23 -16.56 -6.25
C LEU A 243 -4.78 -15.90 -7.52
N ALA A 244 -5.83 -16.45 -8.13
CA ALA A 244 -6.48 -15.88 -9.32
C ALA A 244 -6.96 -14.43 -9.07
N THR A 245 -7.49 -14.14 -7.87
CA THR A 245 -7.90 -12.79 -7.49
C THR A 245 -6.72 -11.80 -7.50
N LEU A 246 -5.55 -12.21 -7.01
CA LEU A 246 -4.34 -11.38 -7.04
C LEU A 246 -3.83 -11.16 -8.47
N LEU A 247 -4.04 -12.14 -9.35
CA LEU A 247 -3.72 -12.05 -10.77
C LEU A 247 -4.77 -11.29 -11.59
N GLY A 248 -5.83 -10.78 -10.96
CA GLY A 248 -6.91 -10.05 -11.64
C GLY A 248 -7.78 -10.93 -12.54
N GLN A 249 -7.83 -12.24 -12.30
CA GLN A 249 -8.56 -13.23 -13.09
C GLN A 249 -9.81 -13.72 -12.38
N ALA A 250 -10.88 -13.99 -13.15
CA ALA A 250 -12.05 -14.71 -12.66
C ALA A 250 -11.82 -16.22 -12.83
N GLY A 251 -12.00 -16.98 -11.77
CA GLY A 251 -11.79 -18.44 -11.77
C GLY A 251 -10.59 -18.87 -10.93
N GLY A 252 -10.07 -20.07 -11.16
CA GLY A 252 -8.88 -20.58 -10.49
C GLY A 252 -7.60 -20.27 -11.28
N ALA A 253 -6.49 -20.06 -10.60
CA ALA A 253 -5.18 -20.01 -11.21
C ALA A 253 -4.56 -21.41 -11.21
N ASP A 254 -4.21 -21.91 -12.39
CA ASP A 254 -3.52 -23.20 -12.49
C ASP A 254 -2.11 -23.07 -11.92
N VAL A 255 -1.77 -23.99 -10.99
CA VAL A 255 -0.44 -24.16 -10.40
C VAL A 255 0.04 -25.56 -10.77
N VAL A 256 1.10 -25.62 -11.56
CA VAL A 256 1.66 -26.88 -12.08
C VAL A 256 2.65 -27.50 -11.09
N THR A 257 3.39 -26.65 -10.37
CA THR A 257 4.33 -27.12 -9.34
C THR A 257 3.56 -27.78 -8.19
N THR A 258 3.95 -29.03 -7.85
CA THR A 258 3.26 -29.85 -6.84
C THR A 258 4.07 -30.06 -5.56
N SER A 259 5.28 -29.54 -5.46
CA SER A 259 6.14 -29.70 -4.28
C SER A 259 7.03 -28.48 -4.03
N LEU A 260 7.19 -28.14 -2.77
CA LEU A 260 8.11 -27.12 -2.29
C LEU A 260 9.58 -27.58 -2.26
N LEU A 261 9.85 -28.87 -2.42
CA LEU A 261 11.19 -29.46 -2.25
C LEU A 261 12.21 -28.98 -3.28
N GLY A 262 11.77 -28.58 -4.46
CA GLY A 262 12.63 -28.05 -5.53
C GLY A 262 12.99 -26.57 -5.38
N LEU A 263 12.36 -25.85 -4.45
CA LEU A 263 12.58 -24.42 -4.28
C LEU A 263 13.85 -24.14 -3.45
N GLN A 264 14.57 -23.11 -3.88
CA GLN A 264 15.77 -22.66 -3.18
C GLN A 264 15.40 -21.77 -1.99
N MET A 265 16.20 -21.83 -0.92
CA MET A 265 16.12 -20.88 0.20
C MET A 265 17.10 -19.74 -0.07
N PRO A 266 16.62 -18.53 -0.37
CA PRO A 266 17.53 -17.44 -0.72
C PRO A 266 18.27 -16.90 0.49
N ALA A 267 19.56 -16.61 0.33
CA ALA A 267 20.31 -15.85 1.34
C ALA A 267 19.95 -14.36 1.20
N VAL A 268 19.44 -13.76 2.27
CA VAL A 268 19.02 -12.35 2.29
C VAL A 268 19.99 -11.53 3.12
N GLY A 269 20.68 -10.57 2.47
CA GLY A 269 21.48 -9.56 3.16
C GLY A 269 20.57 -8.51 3.81
N VAL A 270 20.64 -8.39 5.14
CA VAL A 270 19.70 -7.53 5.90
C VAL A 270 20.11 -6.04 5.87
N GLY A 271 21.37 -5.75 5.55
CA GLY A 271 21.92 -4.39 5.58
C GLY A 271 21.89 -3.75 6.98
N VAL A 272 22.11 -2.45 7.04
CA VAL A 272 22.02 -1.69 8.30
C VAL A 272 20.64 -1.07 8.48
N PRO A 273 20.13 -0.94 9.72
CA PRO A 273 18.80 -0.41 10.01
C PRO A 273 18.49 0.93 9.35
N ALA A 274 19.45 1.86 9.29
CA ALA A 274 19.27 3.17 8.70
C ALA A 274 18.92 3.15 7.19
N GLN A 275 19.32 2.10 6.46
CA GLN A 275 19.00 1.95 5.03
C GLN A 275 17.50 1.77 4.76
N LEU A 276 16.71 1.32 5.74
CA LEU A 276 15.27 1.19 5.58
C LEU A 276 14.60 2.53 5.24
N LEU A 277 15.13 3.64 5.77
CA LEU A 277 14.56 4.97 5.54
C LEU A 277 14.52 5.37 4.06
N VAL A 278 15.48 4.85 3.28
CA VAL A 278 15.61 5.15 1.83
C VAL A 278 15.16 3.99 0.93
N ARG A 279 14.90 2.81 1.50
CA ARG A 279 14.55 1.59 0.75
C ARG A 279 13.07 1.21 0.85
N ARG A 280 12.27 1.92 1.66
CA ARG A 280 10.85 1.60 1.83
C ARG A 280 9.94 2.69 1.24
N PRO A 281 9.09 2.34 0.27
CA PRO A 281 8.19 3.31 -0.36
C PRO A 281 7.09 3.82 0.58
N ASP A 282 6.67 3.07 1.59
CA ASP A 282 5.68 3.51 2.59
C ASP A 282 6.23 4.62 3.51
N ILE A 283 7.53 4.58 3.86
CA ILE A 283 8.20 5.66 4.60
C ILE A 283 8.29 6.92 3.71
N ALA A 284 8.71 6.77 2.45
CA ALA A 284 8.79 7.87 1.49
C ALA A 284 7.40 8.50 1.25
N ARG A 285 6.33 7.69 1.20
CA ARG A 285 4.95 8.16 1.13
C ARG A 285 4.58 9.02 2.32
N ALA A 286 4.85 8.56 3.55
CA ALA A 286 4.53 9.29 4.76
C ALA A 286 5.31 10.61 4.86
N GLU A 287 6.56 10.63 4.43
CA GLU A 287 7.38 11.85 4.33
C GLU A 287 6.79 12.85 3.33
N ALA A 288 6.38 12.39 2.14
CA ALA A 288 5.76 13.23 1.13
C ALA A 288 4.40 13.78 1.60
N GLN A 289 3.61 13.01 2.34
CA GLN A 289 2.36 13.49 2.97
C GLN A 289 2.62 14.57 4.02
N LEU A 290 3.67 14.41 4.82
CA LEU A 290 4.08 15.43 5.79
C LEU A 290 4.54 16.71 5.09
N ALA A 291 5.28 16.61 3.98
CA ALA A 291 5.68 17.75 3.16
C ALA A 291 4.46 18.50 2.58
N ALA A 292 3.44 17.78 2.13
CA ALA A 292 2.18 18.38 1.69
C ALA A 292 1.48 19.15 2.82
N ALA A 293 1.44 18.59 4.04
CA ALA A 293 0.86 19.27 5.19
C ALA A 293 1.62 20.53 5.61
N HIS A 294 2.95 20.51 5.53
CA HIS A 294 3.77 21.71 5.75
C HIS A 294 3.38 22.84 4.76
N ALA A 295 3.22 22.53 3.49
CA ALA A 295 2.79 23.49 2.49
C ALA A 295 1.35 23.99 2.75
N ASN A 296 0.43 23.11 3.19
CA ASN A 296 -0.94 23.49 3.54
C ASN A 296 -1.02 24.45 4.74
N VAL A 297 -0.12 24.34 5.72
CA VAL A 297 -0.01 25.33 6.80
C VAL A 297 0.36 26.70 6.24
N GLN A 298 1.25 26.79 5.24
CA GLN A 298 1.58 28.04 4.57
C GLN A 298 0.38 28.61 3.81
N VAL A 299 -0.40 27.77 3.12
CA VAL A 299 -1.65 28.19 2.46
C VAL A 299 -2.62 28.80 3.49
N ALA A 300 -2.82 28.14 4.63
CA ALA A 300 -3.73 28.61 5.67
C ALA A 300 -3.26 29.95 6.30
N ARG A 301 -1.97 30.10 6.53
CA ARG A 301 -1.38 31.38 7.00
C ARG A 301 -1.54 32.50 5.99
N ALA A 302 -1.23 32.23 4.74
CA ALA A 302 -1.36 33.23 3.67
C ALA A 302 -2.81 33.63 3.42
N ALA A 303 -3.78 32.75 3.70
CA ALA A 303 -5.21 33.07 3.59
C ALA A 303 -5.70 34.15 4.56
N MET A 304 -4.96 34.40 5.65
CA MET A 304 -5.25 35.47 6.62
C MET A 304 -4.74 36.85 6.15
N LEU A 305 -3.94 36.91 5.11
CA LEU A 305 -3.30 38.11 4.60
C LEU A 305 -4.08 38.76 3.44
N PRO A 306 -3.88 40.05 3.17
CA PRO A 306 -4.55 40.73 2.07
C PRO A 306 -4.24 40.11 0.72
N ARG A 307 -5.24 40.01 -0.17
CA ARG A 307 -5.08 39.52 -1.54
C ARG A 307 -5.09 40.71 -2.55
N LEU A 308 -4.13 40.70 -3.44
CA LEU A 308 -4.04 41.65 -4.54
C LEU A 308 -4.46 40.93 -5.84
N THR A 309 -5.55 41.39 -6.43
CA THR A 309 -6.07 40.89 -7.72
C THR A 309 -5.97 41.95 -8.79
N LEU A 310 -5.38 41.60 -9.91
CA LEU A 310 -5.35 42.43 -11.12
C LEU A 310 -6.39 41.89 -12.10
N THR A 311 -7.24 42.78 -12.63
CA THR A 311 -8.23 42.43 -13.63
C THR A 311 -8.09 43.36 -14.83
N GLY A 312 -8.12 42.76 -16.03
CA GLY A 312 -8.22 43.50 -17.28
C GLY A 312 -9.41 42.98 -18.07
N SER A 313 -10.19 43.85 -18.65
CA SER A 313 -11.28 43.41 -19.52
C SER A 313 -11.38 44.30 -20.78
N VAL A 314 -11.76 43.66 -21.88
CA VAL A 314 -12.19 44.31 -23.09
C VAL A 314 -13.62 43.85 -23.35
N GLY A 315 -14.50 44.76 -23.57
CA GLY A 315 -15.91 44.46 -23.82
C GLY A 315 -16.57 45.46 -24.75
N THR A 316 -17.73 45.12 -25.20
CA THR A 316 -18.56 45.96 -26.03
C THR A 316 -20.03 45.68 -25.73
N GLY A 317 -20.93 46.66 -26.01
CA GLY A 317 -22.34 46.43 -25.77
C GLY A 317 -23.20 47.56 -26.29
N ASP A 318 -24.42 47.21 -26.72
CA ASP A 318 -25.43 48.13 -27.23
C ASP A 318 -26.83 47.61 -26.91
N ASP A 319 -27.84 48.48 -27.08
CA ASP A 319 -29.25 48.13 -26.97
C ASP A 319 -29.76 47.31 -28.18
N ARG A 320 -29.03 47.30 -29.28
CA ARG A 320 -29.31 46.59 -30.52
C ARG A 320 -28.24 45.61 -30.86
N TRP A 321 -28.65 44.39 -31.17
CA TRP A 321 -27.75 43.28 -31.54
C TRP A 321 -26.80 43.66 -32.70
N GLN A 322 -27.31 44.38 -33.73
CA GLN A 322 -26.50 44.76 -34.91
C GLN A 322 -25.38 45.75 -34.58
N ARG A 323 -25.47 46.48 -33.45
CA ARG A 323 -24.49 47.45 -32.99
C ARG A 323 -23.66 47.00 -31.82
N MET A 324 -23.80 45.74 -31.43
CA MET A 324 -23.14 45.23 -30.24
C MET A 324 -21.63 45.48 -30.25
N PHE A 325 -20.98 45.53 -31.41
CA PHE A 325 -19.54 45.72 -31.55
C PHE A 325 -19.10 47.17 -31.85
N ASP A 326 -20.04 48.10 -31.91
CA ASP A 326 -19.74 49.49 -32.32
C ASP A 326 -19.05 50.32 -31.21
N ASN A 327 -19.16 49.91 -29.94
CA ASN A 327 -18.67 50.65 -28.79
C ASN A 327 -17.72 49.81 -27.92
N PRO A 328 -16.47 49.54 -28.36
CA PRO A 328 -15.51 48.78 -27.55
C PRO A 328 -15.04 49.61 -26.35
N LEU A 329 -14.95 48.95 -25.18
CA LEU A 329 -14.48 49.51 -23.93
C LEU A 329 -13.43 48.59 -23.34
N TYR A 330 -12.37 49.15 -22.77
CA TYR A 330 -11.46 48.39 -21.91
C TYR A 330 -11.49 48.92 -20.47
N ALA A 331 -11.24 48.05 -19.53
CA ALA A 331 -11.07 48.39 -18.12
C ALA A 331 -9.87 47.62 -17.52
N LEU A 332 -9.08 48.35 -16.74
CA LEU A 332 -8.01 47.77 -15.92
C LEU A 332 -8.28 48.15 -14.49
N ALA A 333 -8.22 47.15 -13.59
CA ALA A 333 -8.44 47.36 -12.18
C ALA A 333 -7.43 46.56 -11.34
N ALA A 334 -7.04 47.11 -10.21
CA ALA A 334 -6.27 46.47 -9.18
C ALA A 334 -7.08 46.53 -7.87
N GLY A 335 -7.41 45.39 -7.31
CA GLY A 335 -8.20 45.28 -6.07
C GLY A 335 -7.39 44.64 -4.94
N LEU A 336 -7.33 45.34 -3.79
CA LEU A 336 -6.76 44.80 -2.56
C LEU A 336 -7.89 44.44 -1.58
N THR A 337 -8.01 43.17 -1.22
CA THR A 337 -9.04 42.70 -0.28
C THR A 337 -8.38 42.04 0.94
N ALA A 338 -8.73 42.49 2.13
CA ALA A 338 -8.24 41.96 3.39
C ALA A 338 -9.40 41.51 4.28
N PRO A 339 -9.33 40.32 4.89
CA PRO A 339 -10.30 39.91 5.91
C PRO A 339 -10.06 40.72 7.21
N ILE A 340 -11.04 41.54 7.59
CA ILE A 340 -10.96 42.37 8.82
C ILE A 340 -11.62 41.66 10.01
N PHE A 341 -12.76 41.02 9.77
CA PHE A 341 -13.48 40.25 10.75
C PHE A 341 -14.20 39.07 10.13
N ASP A 342 -13.92 37.87 10.63
CA ASP A 342 -14.50 36.62 10.13
C ASP A 342 -14.91 35.64 11.25
N ALA A 343 -15.12 36.18 12.45
CA ALA A 343 -15.46 35.41 13.66
C ALA A 343 -14.45 34.30 14.00
N GLY A 344 -13.17 34.47 13.66
CA GLY A 344 -12.10 33.50 13.94
C GLY A 344 -11.99 32.32 12.94
N ARG A 345 -12.75 32.33 11.87
CA ARG A 345 -12.77 31.22 10.88
C ARG A 345 -11.40 30.96 10.26
N LEU A 346 -10.64 31.98 9.90
CA LEU A 346 -9.31 31.80 9.30
C LEU A 346 -8.28 31.36 10.34
N ALA A 347 -8.36 31.86 11.59
CA ALA A 347 -7.51 31.40 12.68
C ALA A 347 -7.74 29.91 12.98
N ALA A 348 -9.01 29.49 13.10
CA ALA A 348 -9.38 28.08 13.26
C ALA A 348 -8.93 27.23 12.06
N GLY A 349 -8.96 27.76 10.83
CA GLY A 349 -8.43 27.09 9.65
C GLY A 349 -6.92 26.87 9.70
N ASN A 350 -6.16 27.83 10.24
CA ASN A 350 -4.73 27.65 10.47
C ASN A 350 -4.44 26.64 11.59
N GLU A 351 -5.20 26.67 12.69
CA GLU A 351 -5.08 25.68 13.77
C GLU A 351 -5.37 24.27 13.25
N LEU A 352 -6.41 24.10 12.43
CA LEU A 352 -6.72 22.83 11.78
C LEU A 352 -5.53 22.33 10.94
N ALA A 353 -4.94 23.18 10.10
CA ALA A 353 -3.79 22.81 9.25
C ALA A 353 -2.55 22.43 10.11
N MET A 354 -2.32 23.13 11.23
CA MET A 354 -1.24 22.77 12.16
C MET A 354 -1.49 21.42 12.84
N ALA A 355 -2.71 21.15 13.32
CA ALA A 355 -3.07 19.87 13.91
C ALA A 355 -2.95 18.70 12.91
N GLN A 356 -3.36 18.91 11.65
CA GLN A 356 -3.18 17.92 10.58
C GLN A 356 -1.69 17.64 10.29
N ARG A 357 -0.84 18.65 10.33
CA ARG A 357 0.62 18.46 10.21
C ARG A 357 1.17 17.63 11.39
N GLU A 358 0.72 17.88 12.62
CA GLU A 358 1.13 17.11 13.81
C GLU A 358 0.68 15.65 13.73
N GLU A 359 -0.54 15.39 13.26
CA GLU A 359 -1.06 14.05 12.98
C GLU A 359 -0.15 13.31 11.98
N LEU A 360 0.20 13.97 10.86
CA LEU A 360 1.04 13.35 9.84
C LEU A 360 2.49 13.17 10.29
N LEU A 361 3.01 14.03 11.17
CA LEU A 361 4.31 13.83 11.81
C LEU A 361 4.29 12.59 12.73
N ALA A 362 3.23 12.42 13.51
CA ALA A 362 3.06 11.23 14.33
C ALA A 362 2.92 9.96 13.47
N THR A 363 2.18 10.03 12.36
CA THR A 363 2.03 8.96 11.38
C THR A 363 3.38 8.58 10.74
N TYR A 364 4.18 9.55 10.31
CA TYR A 364 5.52 9.32 9.76
C TYR A 364 6.42 8.57 10.77
N ARG A 365 6.43 9.01 12.04
CA ARG A 365 7.21 8.34 13.09
C ARG A 365 6.73 6.93 13.36
N LYS A 366 5.40 6.74 13.41
CA LYS A 366 4.78 5.43 13.56
C LYS A 366 5.19 4.49 12.43
N THR A 367 5.13 4.94 11.17
CA THR A 367 5.52 4.14 10.00
C THR A 367 6.98 3.69 10.09
N ILE A 368 7.89 4.56 10.57
CA ILE A 368 9.29 4.17 10.79
C ILE A 368 9.38 3.05 11.82
N ILE A 369 8.74 3.19 12.97
CA ILE A 369 8.79 2.16 14.04
C ILE A 369 8.18 0.84 13.56
N GLU A 370 7.06 0.88 12.85
CA GLU A 370 6.42 -0.31 12.26
C GLU A 370 7.35 -0.98 11.23
N ALA A 371 8.05 -0.20 10.40
CA ALA A 371 9.02 -0.73 9.45
C ALA A 371 10.16 -1.49 10.15
N PHE A 372 10.66 -0.99 11.28
CA PHE A 372 11.66 -1.71 12.08
C PHE A 372 11.10 -2.99 12.70
N ALA A 373 9.89 -2.93 13.23
CA ALA A 373 9.21 -4.10 13.79
C ALA A 373 8.98 -5.19 12.74
N ASP A 374 8.58 -4.81 11.52
CA ASP A 374 8.39 -5.74 10.40
C ASP A 374 9.66 -6.54 10.10
N VAL A 375 10.82 -5.87 10.02
CA VAL A 375 12.10 -6.54 9.76
C VAL A 375 12.49 -7.45 10.91
N GLN A 376 12.34 -7.00 12.17
CA GLN A 376 12.63 -7.85 13.34
C GLN A 376 11.76 -9.10 13.37
N LEU A 377 10.45 -8.94 13.15
CA LEU A 377 9.51 -10.07 13.12
C LEU A 377 9.85 -11.05 11.99
N ALA A 378 10.22 -10.56 10.81
CA ALA A 378 10.62 -11.39 9.69
C ALA A 378 11.93 -12.15 9.99
N LEU A 379 12.92 -11.51 10.64
CA LEU A 379 14.16 -12.16 11.05
C LEU A 379 13.91 -13.24 12.11
N HIS A 380 13.06 -12.96 13.11
CA HIS A 380 12.65 -13.96 14.11
C HIS A 380 11.95 -15.15 13.44
N ALA A 381 11.09 -14.88 12.44
CA ALA A 381 10.41 -15.94 11.72
C ALA A 381 11.38 -16.81 10.93
N VAL A 382 12.34 -16.24 10.20
CA VAL A 382 13.35 -16.99 9.43
C VAL A 382 14.14 -17.92 10.37
N THR A 383 14.72 -17.35 11.43
CA THR A 383 15.58 -18.14 12.36
C THR A 383 14.77 -19.15 13.18
N GLY A 384 13.59 -18.77 13.67
CA GLY A 384 12.75 -19.63 14.49
C GLY A 384 12.16 -20.80 13.70
N VAL A 385 11.71 -20.55 12.45
CA VAL A 385 11.17 -21.63 11.60
C VAL A 385 12.27 -22.55 11.10
N GLN A 386 13.46 -22.05 10.84
CA GLN A 386 14.62 -22.89 10.49
C GLN A 386 14.91 -23.89 11.61
N ALA A 387 15.03 -23.45 12.86
CA ALA A 387 15.29 -24.33 14.00
C ALA A 387 14.17 -25.37 14.18
N GLN A 388 12.90 -24.99 13.98
CA GLN A 388 11.76 -25.91 14.01
C GLN A 388 11.84 -26.95 12.87
N ALA A 389 12.22 -26.54 11.66
CA ALA A 389 12.33 -27.43 10.50
C ALA A 389 13.46 -28.47 10.69
N GLU A 390 14.57 -28.08 11.33
CA GLU A 390 15.66 -29.00 11.69
C GLU A 390 15.18 -30.06 12.67
N ALA A 391 14.51 -29.70 13.78
CA ALA A 391 13.93 -30.62 14.74
C ALA A 391 12.86 -31.54 14.10
N GLN A 392 12.01 -30.97 13.22
CA GLN A 392 10.97 -31.70 12.51
C GLN A 392 11.55 -32.75 11.54
N SER A 393 12.70 -32.49 10.94
CA SER A 393 13.35 -33.46 10.05
C SER A 393 13.74 -34.74 10.78
N GLU A 394 14.20 -34.62 12.04
CA GLU A 394 14.51 -35.77 12.91
C GLU A 394 13.23 -36.50 13.32
N GLU A 395 12.19 -35.78 13.77
CA GLU A 395 10.89 -36.38 14.11
C GLU A 395 10.33 -37.21 12.96
N LEU A 396 10.32 -36.64 11.74
CA LEU A 396 9.84 -37.29 10.54
C LEU A 396 10.66 -38.58 10.23
N ALA A 397 11.98 -38.54 10.40
CA ALA A 397 12.84 -39.69 10.18
C ALA A 397 12.54 -40.81 11.18
N GLN A 398 12.36 -40.50 12.47
CA GLN A 398 12.02 -41.47 13.49
C GLN A 398 10.59 -42.00 13.31
N ALA A 399 9.61 -41.15 12.96
CA ALA A 399 8.25 -41.60 12.71
C ALA A 399 8.16 -42.57 11.51
N ARG A 400 8.92 -42.35 10.43
CA ARG A 400 9.03 -43.30 9.31
C ARG A 400 9.59 -44.63 9.73
N LYS A 401 10.67 -44.63 10.54
CA LYS A 401 11.29 -45.83 11.07
C LYS A 401 10.34 -46.59 12.02
N ALA A 402 9.66 -45.88 12.91
CA ALA A 402 8.69 -46.46 13.84
C ALA A 402 7.55 -47.17 13.10
N LEU A 403 6.96 -46.53 12.07
CA LEU A 403 5.90 -47.17 11.28
C LEU A 403 6.41 -48.42 10.56
N SER A 404 7.57 -48.40 9.92
CA SER A 404 8.15 -49.54 9.21
C SER A 404 8.38 -50.73 10.15
N LEU A 405 8.90 -50.49 11.37
CA LEU A 405 9.09 -51.48 12.37
C LEU A 405 7.74 -52.02 12.92
N ALA A 406 6.79 -51.15 13.24
CA ALA A 406 5.46 -51.53 13.72
C ALA A 406 4.71 -52.39 12.69
N GLU A 407 4.75 -52.04 11.40
CA GLU A 407 4.15 -52.86 10.34
C GLU A 407 4.77 -54.26 10.25
N THR A 408 6.10 -54.36 10.29
CA THR A 408 6.81 -55.66 10.22
C THR A 408 6.45 -56.53 11.40
N ARG A 409 6.47 -56.01 12.64
CA ARG A 409 6.13 -56.73 13.86
C ARG A 409 4.65 -57.09 13.92
N TYR A 410 3.76 -56.23 13.48
CA TYR A 410 2.32 -56.53 13.40
C TYR A 410 2.04 -57.66 12.40
N ARG A 411 2.68 -57.68 11.25
CA ARG A 411 2.56 -58.77 10.25
C ARG A 411 3.02 -60.14 10.82
N SER A 412 4.09 -60.15 11.62
CA SER A 412 4.58 -61.35 12.29
C SER A 412 3.79 -61.75 13.55
N GLY A 413 2.81 -60.95 13.94
CA GLY A 413 2.03 -61.19 15.16
C GLY A 413 2.75 -60.79 16.47
N ALA A 414 3.90 -60.12 16.38
CA ALA A 414 4.72 -59.72 17.51
C ALA A 414 4.36 -58.32 18.07
N GLU A 415 3.35 -57.64 17.51
CA GLU A 415 2.91 -56.32 17.93
C GLU A 415 1.39 -56.17 17.80
N SER A 416 0.81 -55.27 18.59
CA SER A 416 -0.62 -54.96 18.56
C SER A 416 -1.00 -54.02 17.42
N LEU A 417 -2.28 -54.03 16.99
CA LEU A 417 -2.80 -53.03 16.07
C LEU A 417 -2.75 -51.62 16.66
N LEU A 418 -2.90 -51.47 17.97
CA LEU A 418 -2.88 -50.16 18.62
C LEU A 418 -1.54 -49.44 18.40
N THR A 419 -0.42 -50.14 18.58
CA THR A 419 0.92 -49.60 18.30
C THR A 419 1.10 -49.24 16.83
N LEU A 420 0.58 -50.05 15.91
CA LEU A 420 0.62 -49.76 14.49
C LEU A 420 -0.19 -48.51 14.14
N LEU A 421 -1.42 -48.38 14.68
CA LEU A 421 -2.27 -47.21 14.50
C LEU A 421 -1.63 -45.90 15.02
N ASP A 422 -0.96 -46.01 16.19
CA ASP A 422 -0.26 -44.85 16.77
C ASP A 422 0.92 -44.41 15.91
N ALA A 423 1.74 -45.38 15.45
CA ALA A 423 2.84 -45.07 14.52
C ALA A 423 2.36 -44.47 13.18
N GLN A 424 1.21 -44.92 12.64
CA GLN A 424 0.60 -44.32 11.45
C GLN A 424 0.18 -42.88 11.70
N ARG A 425 -0.53 -42.61 12.80
CA ARG A 425 -0.99 -41.24 13.13
C ARG A 425 0.19 -40.30 13.31
N THR A 426 1.24 -40.76 14.02
CA THR A 426 2.46 -39.98 14.24
C THR A 426 3.16 -39.64 12.92
N LEU A 427 3.32 -40.63 12.02
CA LEU A 427 3.93 -40.33 10.71
C LEU A 427 3.10 -39.38 9.88
N TYR A 428 1.76 -39.54 9.80
CA TYR A 428 0.91 -38.68 8.99
C TYR A 428 0.92 -37.24 9.51
N ALA A 429 0.93 -37.07 10.83
CA ALA A 429 1.07 -35.76 11.46
C ALA A 429 2.45 -35.12 11.15
N ALA A 430 3.53 -35.91 11.32
CA ALA A 430 4.89 -35.43 11.07
C ALA A 430 5.11 -35.02 9.60
N GLN A 431 4.53 -35.75 8.64
CA GLN A 431 4.59 -35.38 7.23
C GLN A 431 3.88 -34.05 6.94
N ASP A 432 2.69 -33.83 7.49
CA ASP A 432 1.91 -32.62 7.32
C ASP A 432 2.64 -31.42 7.92
N VAL A 433 3.17 -31.53 9.12
CA VAL A 433 3.97 -30.50 9.82
C VAL A 433 5.23 -30.14 9.02
N ALA A 434 5.91 -31.12 8.42
CA ALA A 434 7.11 -30.88 7.63
C ALA A 434 6.83 -29.98 6.40
N VAL A 435 5.73 -30.20 5.69
CA VAL A 435 5.32 -29.33 4.57
C VAL A 435 4.95 -27.94 5.07
N GLN A 436 4.21 -27.85 6.20
CA GLN A 436 3.83 -26.57 6.77
C GLN A 436 5.04 -25.74 7.21
N LEU A 437 6.04 -26.35 7.85
CA LEU A 437 7.26 -25.65 8.26
C LEU A 437 8.09 -25.21 7.05
N ARG A 438 8.16 -26.03 5.99
CA ARG A 438 8.83 -25.61 4.76
C ARG A 438 8.13 -24.43 4.10
N LEU A 439 6.80 -24.44 4.02
CA LEU A 439 6.01 -23.31 3.56
C LEU A 439 6.28 -22.06 4.41
N ALA A 440 6.20 -22.19 5.73
CA ALA A 440 6.43 -21.09 6.66
C ALA A 440 7.85 -20.50 6.50
N HIS A 441 8.86 -21.33 6.26
CA HIS A 441 10.24 -20.88 6.02
C HIS A 441 10.35 -20.05 4.72
N LEU A 442 9.79 -20.54 3.61
CA LEU A 442 9.75 -19.81 2.33
C LEU A 442 8.99 -18.49 2.48
N GLN A 443 7.83 -18.49 3.15
CA GLN A 443 7.03 -17.30 3.39
C GLN A 443 7.72 -16.29 4.32
N ALA A 444 8.52 -16.76 5.29
CA ALA A 444 9.34 -15.88 6.13
C ALA A 444 10.38 -15.12 5.30
N HIS A 445 11.01 -15.75 4.31
CA HIS A 445 11.92 -15.09 3.37
C HIS A 445 11.19 -14.05 2.50
N VAL A 446 10.02 -14.38 1.96
CA VAL A 446 9.18 -13.41 1.22
C VAL A 446 8.84 -12.20 2.10
N SER A 447 8.45 -12.45 3.35
CA SER A 447 8.14 -11.41 4.32
C SER A 447 9.36 -10.53 4.64
N LEU A 448 10.54 -11.13 4.76
CA LEU A 448 11.79 -10.40 4.97
C LEU A 448 12.12 -9.52 3.77
N TYR A 449 12.03 -10.02 2.53
CA TYR A 449 12.21 -9.20 1.32
C TYR A 449 11.24 -8.01 1.30
N LYS A 450 9.96 -8.25 1.58
CA LYS A 450 8.94 -7.19 1.66
C LYS A 450 9.30 -6.15 2.73
N ALA A 451 9.68 -6.59 3.92
CA ALA A 451 10.02 -5.71 5.05
C ALA A 451 11.25 -4.85 4.76
N LEU A 452 12.21 -5.38 4.00
CA LEU A 452 13.41 -4.65 3.55
C LEU A 452 13.14 -3.73 2.34
N GLY A 453 11.92 -3.66 1.82
CA GLY A 453 11.53 -2.82 0.70
C GLY A 453 11.58 -3.49 -0.67
N GLY A 454 11.87 -4.80 -0.77
CA GLY A 454 11.80 -5.59 -2.01
C GLY A 454 12.68 -5.10 -3.14
N GLY A 455 13.80 -4.42 -2.84
CA GLY A 455 14.70 -3.86 -3.84
C GLY A 455 14.22 -2.52 -4.44
N TRP A 456 13.21 -1.88 -3.84
CA TRP A 456 12.82 -0.52 -4.23
C TRP A 456 13.94 0.47 -3.87
N ASP A 457 14.16 1.44 -4.77
CA ASP A 457 15.15 2.49 -4.59
C ASP A 457 14.53 3.86 -4.91
N MET A 458 14.60 4.77 -3.96
CA MET A 458 14.08 6.13 -4.08
C MET A 458 14.76 6.92 -5.21
N ALA A 459 16.05 6.70 -5.46
CA ALA A 459 16.79 7.39 -6.52
C ALA A 459 16.33 6.94 -7.91
N ALA A 460 16.08 5.65 -8.11
CA ALA A 460 15.53 5.09 -9.34
C ALA A 460 14.07 5.53 -9.58
N ALA A 461 13.25 5.59 -8.52
CA ALA A 461 11.89 6.07 -8.58
C ALA A 461 11.80 7.56 -8.99
N ALA A 462 12.71 8.39 -8.49
CA ALA A 462 12.80 9.81 -8.83
C ALA A 462 13.30 10.04 -10.28
N ALA A 463 14.18 9.19 -10.81
CA ALA A 463 14.69 9.29 -12.17
C ALA A 463 13.66 8.87 -13.24
N GLY A 464 12.82 7.88 -12.95
CA GLY A 464 11.73 7.44 -13.85
C GLY A 464 10.65 8.50 -14.07
N ASP A 465 10.54 9.45 -13.16
CA ASP A 465 9.53 10.52 -13.14
C ASP A 465 9.85 11.70 -14.07
N SER A 466 11.14 11.90 -14.38
CA SER A 466 11.58 12.95 -15.32
C SER A 466 11.17 12.69 -16.78
N GLY A 467 10.80 11.47 -17.13
CA GLY A 467 10.35 11.06 -18.46
C GLY A 467 8.87 11.38 -18.77
N LEU A 468 8.03 11.63 -17.77
CA LEU A 468 6.60 11.92 -17.95
C LEU A 468 6.30 13.40 -18.23
N ASN A 469 7.28 14.29 -18.11
CA ASN A 469 7.11 15.74 -18.33
C ASN A 469 7.38 16.20 -19.77
N THR A 470 7.54 15.31 -20.74
CA THR A 470 7.87 15.64 -22.14
C THR A 470 6.86 15.13 -23.17
N GLN A 471 5.57 15.02 -22.81
CA GLN A 471 4.50 14.80 -23.80
C GLN A 471 3.34 15.80 -23.61
#